data_a6616158d7564aa8407020fc115eaba8
#
_entry.id   a6616158d7564aa8407020fc115eaba8
#
_cell.length_a   1.000
_cell.length_b   1.000
_cell.length_c   1.000
_cell.angle_alpha   90.00
_cell.angle_beta   90.00
_cell.angle_gamma   90.00
#
_symmetry.space_group_name_H-M   'P 1'
#
loop_
_entity.id
_entity.type
_entity.pdbx_description
1 polymer ?
#
loop_
_entity_poly.entity_id
_entity_poly.type
_entity_poly.pdbx_seq_one_letter_code
_entity_poly.pdbx_strand_id
1 'polypeptide(L)'
;SLQLGGRNMANTAFVLLEDDRVLVSYDGGRPHELNPATAEMATAVGKNSEWQGTMPSWMGWLMPHPFKMVMSTAHPAADGNTLFTIEYNTEILGNGTWTRICRWDGDGPMDSWKLVDPFGRDVGIEQSVHQIAVSEDFIVICDTAFTVEIEDMFGGDANHPQSPDTVMWV
;
A
#
# COMPACT_ATOMS: atom_id res chain seq x y z
N SER A 1 -11.12 26.55 0.60
CA SER A 1 -11.84 25.29 0.89
C SER A 1 -10.92 24.41 1.72
N LEU A 2 -11.33 24.07 2.93
CA LEU A 2 -10.68 23.04 3.73
C LEU A 2 -10.89 21.71 3.00
N GLN A 3 -9.89 21.25 2.30
CA GLN A 3 -9.84 19.85 1.86
C GLN A 3 -9.41 19.01 3.06
N LEU A 4 -10.38 18.52 3.81
CA LEU A 4 -10.18 17.45 4.78
C LEU A 4 -9.98 16.16 4.00
N GLY A 5 -8.75 15.76 3.80
CA GLY A 5 -8.34 14.54 3.16
C GLY A 5 -6.85 14.62 2.82
N GLY A 6 -6.11 13.61 3.20
CA GLY A 6 -4.71 13.48 2.76
C GLY A 6 -4.68 13.42 1.23
N ARG A 7 -3.91 14.27 0.60
CA ARG A 7 -3.62 14.11 -0.83
C ARG A 7 -2.79 12.85 -0.98
N ASN A 8 -3.17 12.01 -1.94
CA ASN A 8 -2.25 10.99 -2.41
C ASN A 8 -1.04 11.72 -3.01
N MET A 9 0.09 11.60 -2.36
CA MET A 9 1.30 12.32 -2.78
C MET A 9 2.05 11.63 -3.91
N ALA A 10 1.70 10.36 -4.21
CA ALA A 10 2.20 9.55 -5.33
C ALA A 10 3.56 10.06 -5.88
N ASN A 11 4.59 9.97 -5.06
CA ASN A 11 5.85 10.69 -5.31
C ASN A 11 7.10 9.83 -5.16
N THR A 12 6.94 8.52 -4.93
CA THR A 12 8.08 7.68 -4.56
C THR A 12 8.62 6.89 -5.74
N ALA A 13 7.76 6.20 -6.48
CA ALA A 13 8.21 5.38 -7.59
C ALA A 13 7.30 5.49 -8.82
N PHE A 14 7.93 5.28 -9.98
CA PHE A 14 7.26 5.08 -11.25
C PHE A 14 7.34 3.60 -11.60
N VAL A 15 6.20 3.03 -11.99
CA VAL A 15 6.11 1.67 -12.50
C VAL A 15 5.67 1.74 -13.95
N LEU A 16 6.46 1.17 -14.84
CA LEU A 16 6.13 1.09 -16.25
C LEU A 16 5.35 -0.21 -16.49
N LEU A 17 4.21 -0.06 -17.12
CA LEU A 17 3.45 -1.16 -17.70
C LEU A 17 3.69 -1.21 -19.20
N GLU A 18 3.16 -2.22 -19.86
CA GLU A 18 3.13 -2.25 -21.32
C GLU A 18 2.29 -1.09 -21.89
N ASP A 19 2.39 -0.86 -23.20
CA ASP A 19 1.67 0.21 -23.92
C ASP A 19 1.98 1.63 -23.41
N ASP A 20 3.22 1.85 -22.94
CA ASP A 20 3.71 3.15 -22.44
C ASP A 20 2.89 3.74 -21.28
N ARG A 21 2.22 2.88 -20.52
CA ARG A 21 1.47 3.27 -19.34
C ARG A 21 2.40 3.42 -18.14
N VAL A 22 2.15 4.42 -17.34
CA VAL A 22 2.97 4.75 -16.17
C VAL A 22 2.08 4.81 -14.95
N LEU A 23 2.45 4.07 -13.92
CA LEU A 23 1.86 4.20 -12.59
C LEU A 23 2.82 4.97 -11.67
N VAL A 24 2.24 5.71 -10.75
CA VAL A 24 2.96 6.41 -9.68
C VAL A 24 2.47 5.89 -8.34
N SER A 25 3.39 5.61 -7.45
CA SER A 25 3.11 4.99 -6.14
C SER A 25 3.79 5.73 -4.99
N TYR A 26 3.37 5.39 -3.78
CA TYR A 26 4.02 5.76 -2.52
C TYR A 26 3.47 4.87 -1.39
N ASP A 27 4.06 4.93 -0.18
CA ASP A 27 3.72 4.03 0.94
C ASP A 27 2.30 4.23 1.51
N GLY A 28 1.71 5.41 1.34
CA GLY A 28 0.46 5.78 2.01
C GLY A 28 -0.72 6.00 1.06
N GLY A 29 -0.97 5.11 0.11
CA GLY A 29 -2.11 5.22 -0.79
C GLY A 29 -2.12 4.22 -1.92
N ARG A 30 -3.14 4.32 -2.75
CA ARG A 30 -3.25 3.49 -3.95
C ARG A 30 -2.33 4.02 -5.05
N PRO A 31 -1.67 3.16 -5.83
CA PRO A 31 -1.02 3.60 -7.05
C PRO A 31 -2.01 4.28 -8.00
N HIS A 32 -1.52 5.24 -8.77
CA HIS A 32 -2.33 5.96 -9.75
C HIS A 32 -1.68 5.90 -11.11
N GLU A 33 -2.49 5.80 -12.13
CA GLU A 33 -2.02 5.98 -13.50
C GLU A 33 -1.76 7.46 -13.77
N LEU A 34 -0.61 7.73 -14.35
CA LEU A 34 -0.17 9.05 -14.78
C LEU A 34 -0.25 9.13 -16.29
N ASN A 35 -0.83 10.21 -16.80
CA ASN A 35 -0.70 10.54 -18.21
C ASN A 35 0.70 11.13 -18.43
N PRO A 36 1.62 10.45 -19.15
CA PRO A 36 2.99 10.92 -19.28
C PRO A 36 3.12 12.19 -20.13
N ALA A 37 2.14 12.48 -20.98
CA ALA A 37 2.17 13.68 -21.84
C ALA A 37 1.75 14.96 -21.06
N THR A 38 0.83 14.83 -20.09
CA THR A 38 0.30 15.98 -19.34
C THR A 38 0.79 16.01 -17.90
N ALA A 39 1.41 14.95 -17.42
CA ALA A 39 1.76 14.73 -16.02
C ALA A 39 0.54 14.81 -15.06
N GLU A 40 -0.66 14.56 -15.57
CA GLU A 40 -1.87 14.52 -14.77
C GLU A 40 -2.17 13.11 -14.28
N MET A 41 -2.64 13.01 -13.05
CA MET A 41 -3.14 11.76 -12.49
C MET A 41 -4.46 11.40 -13.18
N ALA A 42 -4.49 10.23 -13.82
CA ALA A 42 -5.66 9.79 -14.56
C ALA A 42 -6.62 9.01 -13.65
N THR A 43 -6.20 7.86 -13.15
CA THR A 43 -7.07 7.00 -12.35
C THR A 43 -6.28 6.24 -11.28
N ALA A 44 -6.95 5.88 -10.19
CA ALA A 44 -6.35 5.02 -9.17
C ALA A 44 -6.49 3.55 -9.56
N VAL A 45 -5.48 2.75 -9.23
CA VAL A 45 -5.51 1.31 -9.38
C VAL A 45 -6.62 0.70 -8.53
N GLY A 46 -7.45 -0.12 -9.14
CA GLY A 46 -8.60 -0.77 -8.52
C GLY A 46 -9.69 0.21 -8.05
N LYS A 47 -10.79 -0.34 -7.57
CA LYS A 47 -11.89 0.46 -7.00
C LYS A 47 -11.65 0.71 -5.52
N ASN A 48 -12.20 1.79 -5.00
CA ASN A 48 -12.09 2.11 -3.56
C ASN A 48 -12.64 0.99 -2.65
N SER A 49 -13.62 0.23 -3.11
CA SER A 49 -14.20 -0.89 -2.37
C SER A 49 -13.29 -2.13 -2.29
N GLU A 50 -12.31 -2.25 -3.18
CA GLU A 50 -11.39 -3.39 -3.26
C GLU A 50 -10.22 -3.25 -2.29
N TRP A 51 -9.93 -2.03 -1.87
CA TRP A 51 -8.94 -1.73 -0.84
C TRP A 51 -9.59 -1.76 0.53
N GLN A 52 -8.96 -2.42 1.51
CA GLN A 52 -9.52 -2.55 2.85
C GLN A 52 -9.33 -1.27 3.68
N GLY A 53 -8.16 -0.66 3.59
CA GLY A 53 -7.75 0.49 4.38
C GLY A 53 -7.40 0.13 5.82
N THR A 54 -6.68 1.02 6.46
CA THR A 54 -6.16 0.86 7.83
C THR A 54 -7.07 1.43 8.91
N MET A 55 -8.04 2.25 8.53
CA MET A 55 -8.94 2.90 9.48
C MET A 55 -9.98 1.93 10.01
N PRO A 56 -10.21 1.88 11.33
CA PRO A 56 -11.30 1.11 11.91
C PRO A 56 -12.65 1.50 11.31
N SER A 57 -13.52 0.53 11.08
CA SER A 57 -14.84 0.74 10.47
C SER A 57 -15.72 1.74 11.24
N TRP A 58 -15.56 1.86 12.57
CA TRP A 58 -16.30 2.82 13.41
C TRP A 58 -15.89 4.27 13.14
N MET A 59 -14.66 4.53 12.68
CA MET A 59 -14.25 5.89 12.30
C MET A 59 -14.89 6.35 11.00
N GLY A 60 -15.28 5.44 10.11
CA GLY A 60 -16.02 5.76 8.90
C GLY A 60 -17.38 6.39 9.17
N TRP A 61 -17.94 6.19 10.37
CA TRP A 61 -19.17 6.83 10.81
C TRP A 61 -18.98 8.31 11.22
N LEU A 62 -17.80 8.68 11.68
CA LEU A 62 -17.48 10.06 12.10
C LEU A 62 -17.06 10.95 10.93
N MET A 63 -16.71 10.37 9.80
CA MET A 63 -16.30 11.13 8.62
C MET A 63 -17.33 11.01 7.50
N PRO A 64 -17.82 12.13 6.94
CA PRO A 64 -18.89 12.13 5.93
C PRO A 64 -18.49 11.49 4.59
N HIS A 65 -17.25 11.12 4.42
CA HIS A 65 -16.76 10.30 3.31
C HIS A 65 -15.90 9.17 3.85
N PRO A 66 -16.00 7.96 3.28
CA PRO A 66 -15.13 6.85 3.65
C PRO A 66 -13.70 7.18 3.22
N PHE A 67 -13.00 7.90 4.06
CA PHE A 67 -11.57 8.14 3.89
C PHE A 67 -10.85 6.84 4.25
N LYS A 68 -10.50 6.09 3.23
CA LYS A 68 -9.63 4.94 3.42
C LYS A 68 -8.18 5.39 3.38
N MET A 69 -7.55 5.39 4.54
CA MET A 69 -6.10 5.44 4.59
C MET A 69 -5.60 4.03 4.24
N VAL A 70 -4.92 3.91 3.12
CA VAL A 70 -4.34 2.66 2.63
C VAL A 70 -2.85 2.73 2.88
N MET A 71 -2.29 1.74 3.55
CA MET A 71 -0.85 1.53 3.58
C MET A 71 -0.51 0.51 2.49
N SER A 72 0.41 0.87 1.63
CA SER A 72 0.83 0.04 0.51
C SER A 72 2.35 0.06 0.34
N THR A 73 2.88 -0.73 -0.57
CA THR A 73 4.30 -0.63 -0.91
C THR A 73 4.57 0.58 -1.80
N ALA A 74 5.63 1.31 -1.51
CA ALA A 74 6.08 2.42 -2.35
C ALA A 74 6.65 1.95 -3.68
N HIS A 75 7.28 0.77 -3.71
CA HIS A 75 7.87 0.16 -4.90
C HIS A 75 7.13 -1.13 -5.26
N PRO A 76 5.93 -1.06 -5.85
CA PRO A 76 5.25 -2.22 -6.39
C PRO A 76 6.02 -2.80 -7.57
N ALA A 77 5.78 -4.06 -7.88
CA ALA A 77 6.39 -4.75 -9.00
C ALA A 77 5.39 -4.94 -10.14
N ALA A 78 5.88 -4.95 -11.37
CA ALA A 78 5.06 -5.23 -12.54
C ALA A 78 5.66 -6.34 -13.39
N ASP A 79 4.78 -7.12 -14.00
CA ASP A 79 5.09 -8.09 -15.05
C ASP A 79 4.12 -7.87 -16.21
N GLY A 80 4.61 -7.34 -17.31
CA GLY A 80 3.78 -6.87 -18.41
C GLY A 80 2.81 -5.77 -17.94
N ASN A 81 1.51 -6.03 -18.11
CA ASN A 81 0.44 -5.14 -17.63
C ASN A 81 -0.05 -5.49 -16.22
N THR A 82 0.47 -6.55 -15.61
CA THR A 82 0.06 -6.97 -14.28
C THR A 82 0.88 -6.26 -13.22
N LEU A 83 0.21 -5.53 -12.35
CA LEU A 83 0.79 -4.90 -11.17
C LEU A 83 0.60 -5.80 -9.94
N PHE A 84 1.67 -6.01 -9.19
CA PHE A 84 1.64 -6.59 -7.85
C PHE A 84 1.98 -5.53 -6.82
N THR A 85 1.18 -5.45 -5.79
CA THR A 85 1.39 -4.54 -4.66
C THR A 85 0.93 -5.19 -3.37
N ILE A 86 1.27 -4.58 -2.25
CA ILE A 86 0.86 -5.04 -0.92
C ILE A 86 -0.04 -4.00 -0.31
N GLU A 87 -1.09 -4.44 0.34
CA GLU A 87 -1.87 -3.66 1.29
C GLU A 87 -1.70 -4.26 2.68
N TYR A 88 -1.37 -3.45 3.66
CA TYR A 88 -1.14 -3.93 5.02
C TYR A 88 -1.65 -2.96 6.07
N ASN A 89 -1.81 -3.46 7.28
CA ASN A 89 -2.11 -2.67 8.46
C ASN A 89 -1.16 -3.05 9.59
N THR A 90 -0.55 -2.05 10.19
CA THR A 90 0.14 -2.15 11.46
C THR A 90 -0.84 -1.82 12.57
N GLU A 91 -0.65 -2.28 13.81
CA GLU A 91 -1.62 -2.16 14.90
C GLU A 91 -1.74 -0.73 15.47
N ILE A 92 -1.79 0.27 14.60
CA ILE A 92 -1.78 1.68 15.02
C ILE A 92 -3.09 2.10 15.73
N LEU A 93 -4.21 1.48 15.40
CA LEU A 93 -5.53 1.89 15.89
C LEU A 93 -6.36 0.74 16.49
N GLY A 94 -5.73 -0.34 16.93
CA GLY A 94 -6.44 -1.49 17.48
C GLY A 94 -7.25 -2.29 16.46
N ASN A 95 -6.92 -2.18 15.18
CA ASN A 95 -7.58 -2.88 14.08
C ASN A 95 -6.90 -4.20 13.70
N GLY A 96 -5.93 -4.62 14.51
CA GLY A 96 -5.10 -5.80 14.26
C GLY A 96 -4.11 -5.62 13.10
N THR A 97 -3.14 -6.49 13.04
CA THR A 97 -2.19 -6.56 11.93
C THR A 97 -2.70 -7.52 10.86
N TRP A 98 -2.56 -7.15 9.62
CA TRP A 98 -2.88 -8.02 8.48
C TRP A 98 -2.13 -7.54 7.25
N THR A 99 -1.89 -8.46 6.33
CA THR A 99 -1.22 -8.19 5.06
C THR A 99 -1.98 -8.87 3.94
N ARG A 100 -2.14 -8.17 2.82
CA ARG A 100 -2.77 -8.69 1.61
C ARG A 100 -1.84 -8.46 0.43
N ILE A 101 -1.71 -9.46 -0.40
CA ILE A 101 -1.13 -9.33 -1.73
C ILE A 101 -2.25 -8.89 -2.66
N CYS A 102 -2.00 -7.85 -3.44
CA CYS A 102 -2.93 -7.30 -4.41
C CYS A 102 -2.35 -7.46 -5.81
N ARG A 103 -3.17 -7.93 -6.74
CA ARG A 103 -2.85 -8.10 -8.16
C ARG A 103 -3.87 -7.33 -9.00
N TRP A 104 -3.38 -6.56 -9.95
CA TRP A 104 -4.21 -5.82 -10.88
C TRP A 104 -3.67 -6.02 -12.31
N ASP A 105 -4.52 -6.51 -13.22
CA ASP A 105 -4.11 -6.89 -14.57
C ASP A 105 -4.19 -5.72 -15.58
N GLY A 106 -3.94 -4.51 -15.11
CA GLY A 106 -3.89 -3.32 -15.96
C GLY A 106 -5.23 -2.63 -16.16
N ASP A 107 -6.34 -3.32 -15.98
CA ASP A 107 -7.69 -2.78 -15.99
C ASP A 107 -8.64 -3.64 -15.14
N GLY A 108 -9.90 -3.22 -15.01
CA GLY A 108 -10.91 -4.00 -14.30
C GLY A 108 -10.71 -4.09 -12.79
N PRO A 109 -11.26 -5.13 -12.17
CA PRO A 109 -11.17 -5.34 -10.73
C PRO A 109 -9.78 -5.80 -10.30
N MET A 110 -9.44 -5.51 -9.06
CA MET A 110 -8.22 -5.96 -8.40
C MET A 110 -8.50 -7.23 -7.61
N ASP A 111 -7.70 -8.26 -7.82
CA ASP A 111 -7.68 -9.44 -6.97
C ASP A 111 -6.83 -9.19 -5.72
N SER A 112 -7.18 -9.86 -4.62
CA SER A 112 -6.38 -9.76 -3.40
C SER A 112 -6.50 -10.99 -2.52
N TRP A 113 -5.38 -11.37 -1.91
CA TRP A 113 -5.26 -12.54 -1.05
C TRP A 113 -4.62 -12.14 0.27
N LYS A 114 -5.18 -12.64 1.35
CA LYS A 114 -4.62 -12.47 2.68
C LYS A 114 -3.35 -13.31 2.82
N LEU A 115 -2.29 -12.72 3.34
CA LEU A 115 -1.06 -13.42 3.62
C LEU A 115 -1.19 -14.17 4.95
N VAL A 116 -0.97 -15.46 4.93
CA VAL A 116 -0.99 -16.32 6.11
C VAL A 116 0.27 -17.16 6.18
N ASP A 117 0.70 -17.47 7.39
CA ASP A 117 1.81 -18.39 7.61
C ASP A 117 1.41 -19.86 7.31
N PRO A 118 2.34 -20.81 7.31
CA PRO A 118 2.03 -22.22 7.07
C PRO A 118 1.05 -22.85 8.07
N PHE A 119 0.76 -22.18 9.19
CA PHE A 119 -0.21 -22.62 10.19
C PHE A 119 -1.57 -21.93 10.03
N GLY A 120 -1.74 -21.10 9.00
CA GLY A 120 -2.98 -20.36 8.73
C GLY A 120 -3.17 -19.11 9.59
N ARG A 121 -2.13 -18.63 10.27
CA ARG A 121 -2.19 -17.40 11.05
C ARG A 121 -1.87 -16.20 10.16
N ASP A 122 -2.50 -15.08 10.45
CA ASP A 122 -2.25 -13.85 9.72
C ASP A 122 -0.79 -13.41 9.85
N VAL A 123 -0.17 -13.07 8.73
CA VAL A 123 1.13 -12.43 8.70
C VAL A 123 0.93 -10.93 8.84
N GLY A 124 1.42 -10.36 9.91
CA GLY A 124 1.47 -8.92 10.16
C GLY A 124 2.80 -8.35 9.72
N ILE A 125 2.78 -7.13 9.23
CA ILE A 125 3.97 -6.31 9.03
C ILE A 125 4.16 -5.49 10.30
N GLU A 126 5.35 -5.54 10.88
CA GLU A 126 5.65 -4.83 12.13
C GLU A 126 6.19 -3.42 11.87
N GLN A 127 6.89 -3.25 10.78
CA GLN A 127 7.53 -1.98 10.43
C GLN A 127 6.98 -1.42 9.13
N SER A 128 7.52 -1.82 7.98
CA SER A 128 6.96 -1.42 6.69
C SER A 128 7.34 -2.35 5.54
N VAL A 129 6.47 -2.44 4.55
CA VAL A 129 6.79 -3.05 3.25
C VAL A 129 7.02 -1.93 2.25
N HIS A 130 8.24 -1.39 2.25
CA HIS A 130 8.58 -0.32 1.31
C HIS A 130 8.71 -0.82 -0.13
N GLN A 131 9.25 -2.02 -0.30
CA GLN A 131 9.52 -2.62 -1.61
C GLN A 131 9.18 -4.11 -1.63
N ILE A 132 8.72 -4.59 -2.79
CA ILE A 132 8.53 -6.01 -3.08
C ILE A 132 9.31 -6.39 -4.33
N ALA A 133 9.48 -7.69 -4.51
CA ALA A 133 9.99 -8.26 -5.75
C ALA A 133 9.09 -9.42 -6.19
N VAL A 134 8.99 -9.63 -7.48
CA VAL A 134 8.20 -10.70 -8.10
C VAL A 134 9.09 -11.49 -9.04
N SER A 135 8.97 -12.80 -8.98
CA SER A 135 9.55 -13.74 -9.93
C SER A 135 8.43 -14.55 -10.58
N GLU A 136 8.77 -15.51 -11.44
CA GLU A 136 7.79 -16.39 -12.08
C GLU A 136 6.90 -17.13 -11.06
N ASP A 137 7.48 -17.58 -9.94
CA ASP A 137 6.79 -18.44 -8.96
C ASP A 137 6.59 -17.78 -7.59
N PHE A 138 7.24 -16.67 -7.31
CA PHE A 138 7.30 -16.10 -5.95
C PHE A 138 7.10 -14.61 -5.91
N ILE A 139 6.52 -14.15 -4.80
CA ILE A 139 6.54 -12.75 -4.39
C ILE A 139 7.39 -12.67 -3.13
N VAL A 140 8.41 -11.80 -3.14
CA VAL A 140 9.27 -11.56 -1.99
C VAL A 140 8.84 -10.26 -1.31
N ILE A 141 8.53 -10.36 -0.04
CA ILE A 141 8.10 -9.23 0.79
C ILE A 141 9.14 -9.04 1.89
N CYS A 142 9.64 -7.82 2.03
CA CYS A 142 10.56 -7.47 3.08
C CYS A 142 9.87 -6.53 4.07
N ASP A 143 9.73 -6.97 5.32
CA ASP A 143 9.42 -6.09 6.45
C ASP A 143 10.73 -5.43 6.88
N THR A 144 10.95 -4.22 6.39
CA THR A 144 12.23 -3.53 6.51
C THR A 144 12.32 -2.76 7.82
N ALA A 145 13.53 -2.63 8.34
CA ALA A 145 13.84 -1.82 9.53
C ALA A 145 13.64 -0.31 9.26
N PHE A 146 12.46 0.05 8.79
CA PHE A 146 12.06 1.41 8.48
C PHE A 146 10.59 1.60 8.86
N THR A 147 10.32 2.40 9.86
CA THR A 147 8.97 2.72 10.31
C THR A 147 8.63 4.14 9.90
N VAL A 148 7.50 4.31 9.21
CA VAL A 148 6.88 5.62 9.02
C VAL A 148 5.71 5.70 10.00
N GLU A 149 5.88 6.47 11.04
CA GLU A 149 4.84 6.65 12.04
C GLU A 149 3.96 7.85 11.71
N ILE A 150 2.69 7.76 12.10
CA ILE A 150 1.75 8.87 11.91
C ILE A 150 2.24 10.12 12.65
N GLU A 151 2.87 9.93 13.79
CA GLU A 151 3.47 11.00 14.60
C GLU A 151 4.53 11.77 13.82
N ASP A 152 5.39 11.08 13.06
CA ASP A 152 6.40 11.71 12.20
C ASP A 152 5.77 12.58 11.10
N MET A 153 4.65 12.11 10.55
CA MET A 153 3.91 12.85 9.51
C MET A 153 3.29 14.14 10.04
N PHE A 154 3.02 14.23 11.33
CA PHE A 154 2.45 15.41 11.98
C PHE A 154 3.48 16.22 12.78
N GLY A 155 4.77 15.87 12.69
CA GLY A 155 5.87 16.59 13.35
C GLY A 155 6.00 16.26 14.84
N GLY A 156 5.51 15.11 15.26
CA GLY A 156 5.76 14.54 16.58
C GLY A 156 7.08 13.78 16.63
N ASP A 157 7.55 13.51 17.82
CA ASP A 157 8.71 12.62 18.03
C ASP A 157 8.20 11.18 18.12
N ALA A 158 8.45 10.39 17.10
CA ALA A 158 8.22 8.96 17.14
C ALA A 158 9.20 8.31 18.14
N ASN A 159 8.64 7.65 19.14
CA ASN A 159 9.44 7.04 20.23
C ASN A 159 9.44 5.50 20.18
N HIS A 160 9.04 4.91 19.05
CA HIS A 160 9.07 3.47 18.92
C HIS A 160 10.45 3.01 18.44
N PRO A 161 11.12 2.13 19.19
CA PRO A 161 12.39 1.59 18.74
C PRO A 161 12.17 0.77 17.50
N GLN A 162 12.85 1.14 16.41
CA GLN A 162 12.86 0.32 15.21
C GLN A 162 13.59 -0.98 15.50
N SER A 163 13.02 -2.11 15.07
CA SER A 163 13.77 -3.37 15.09
C SER A 163 14.92 -3.27 14.08
N PRO A 164 16.15 -3.64 14.45
CA PRO A 164 17.27 -3.67 13.51
C PRO A 164 17.13 -4.81 12.51
N ASP A 165 16.21 -5.73 12.73
CA ASP A 165 16.05 -6.94 11.93
C ASP A 165 15.07 -6.71 10.78
N THR A 166 15.39 -7.27 9.63
CA THR A 166 14.50 -7.34 8.46
C THR A 166 13.96 -8.76 8.35
N VAL A 167 12.66 -8.90 8.30
CA VAL A 167 11.98 -10.18 8.05
C VAL A 167 11.65 -10.29 6.58
N MET A 168 11.99 -11.43 5.98
CA MET A 168 11.69 -11.70 4.57
C MET A 168 10.67 -12.85 4.49
N TRP A 169 9.61 -12.59 3.73
CA TRP A 169 8.57 -13.56 3.39
C TRP A 169 8.68 -13.91 1.90
N VAL A 170 8.63 -15.20 1.57
CA VAL A 170 8.72 -15.69 0.19
C VAL A 170 7.61 -16.70 -0.08
#